data_358ced4e2f9c9c8ec6ee2018fb79eb36
#
_entry.id   358ced4e2f9c9c8ec6ee2018fb79eb36
#
_cell.length_a   1.000
_cell.length_b   1.000
_cell.length_c   1.000
_cell.angle_alpha   90.00
_cell.angle_beta   90.00
_cell.angle_gamma   90.00
#
_symmetry.space_group_name_H-M   'P 1'
#
loop_
_entity.id
_entity.type
_entity.pdbx_description
1 polymer ?
#
loop_
_entity_poly.entity_id
_entity_poly.type
_entity_poly.pdbx_seq_one_letter_code
_entity_poly.pdbx_strand_id
1 'polypeptide(L)'
;MPGPAPSLLRQEIGATLRLAGPLAAANLLQMMVYAIDMIFVARLGPEALAASSLSVALFGLIAWSLSGLTGAVAPLIAAELGHRTHALREIRRSVRMALWLAIASGLVGMAVCLLGEPLMLLTGQSPAVAARAGAFLHVLMFALIPMIASNVLRTFVSALGRPIFATAITALAILVNAVGNWVFVFGHLGAPALGLQGSALSSGLTSLATLAAYVLAIRADPRLSRYHVFGRIWRPDWARAAAILRIGLPIAATIVAEAGLFSGASFLMGRIGEAQLAGHTVAFQAAAFAFQVPFGVGQAATIRVGYHYGAGDRAGIARAGQVALATGIGFMALSATAMALAAPLIVAVYVDTANPANARMIAFALQFMMVAAAFQLFDGMQVVAAGILRGLQDTRVPMAIALFAYWVPGAAASIGLGLFTPLAGLGVWLGLLVSLVVAAALLLWRWHRRAALGLLPA
;
A
#
# COMPACT_ATOMS: atom_id res chain seq x y z
N MET A 1 -25.86 -3.08 -38.58
CA MET A 1 -25.96 -1.75 -37.98
C MET A 1 -25.01 -1.69 -36.80
N PRO A 2 -24.07 -0.75 -36.69
CA PRO A 2 -23.28 -0.60 -35.49
C PRO A 2 -24.22 -0.21 -34.34
N GLY A 3 -24.18 -0.95 -33.22
CA GLY A 3 -24.97 -0.63 -32.02
C GLY A 3 -24.71 0.77 -31.51
N PRO A 4 -25.63 1.38 -30.73
CA PRO A 4 -25.44 2.73 -30.21
C PRO A 4 -24.15 2.81 -29.45
N ALA A 5 -23.35 3.86 -29.70
CA ALA A 5 -22.08 4.11 -29.03
C ALA A 5 -22.30 4.12 -27.49
N PRO A 6 -21.48 3.40 -26.72
CA PRO A 6 -21.64 3.34 -25.27
C PRO A 6 -21.57 4.75 -24.70
N SER A 7 -22.45 5.06 -23.74
CA SER A 7 -22.44 6.36 -23.06
C SER A 7 -21.04 6.65 -22.44
N LEU A 8 -20.63 7.92 -22.38
CA LEU A 8 -19.35 8.34 -21.80
C LEU A 8 -19.14 7.77 -20.39
N LEU A 9 -20.22 7.62 -19.62
CA LEU A 9 -20.19 7.01 -18.31
C LEU A 9 -19.80 5.52 -18.35
N ARG A 10 -20.41 4.74 -19.28
CA ARG A 10 -20.06 3.31 -19.45
C ARG A 10 -18.60 3.14 -19.91
N GLN A 11 -18.12 4.04 -20.76
CA GLN A 11 -16.71 4.04 -21.16
C GLN A 11 -15.77 4.29 -19.96
N GLU A 12 -16.11 5.25 -19.09
CA GLU A 12 -15.33 5.57 -17.90
C GLU A 12 -15.37 4.43 -16.87
N ILE A 13 -16.52 3.82 -16.64
CA ILE A 13 -16.65 2.63 -15.77
C ILE A 13 -15.74 1.51 -16.30
N GLY A 14 -15.84 1.20 -17.59
CA GLY A 14 -15.00 0.17 -18.20
C GLY A 14 -13.51 0.48 -18.12
N ALA A 15 -13.10 1.74 -18.32
CA ALA A 15 -11.71 2.16 -18.21
C ALA A 15 -11.18 2.08 -16.76
N THR A 16 -11.99 2.52 -15.79
CA THR A 16 -11.63 2.43 -14.36
C THR A 16 -11.51 0.98 -13.91
N LEU A 17 -12.47 0.12 -14.23
CA LEU A 17 -12.45 -1.31 -13.83
C LEU A 17 -11.31 -2.09 -14.49
N ARG A 18 -10.97 -1.79 -15.75
CA ARG A 18 -9.81 -2.40 -16.44
C ARG A 18 -8.47 -2.04 -15.80
N LEU A 19 -8.39 -0.91 -15.11
CA LEU A 19 -7.21 -0.53 -14.33
C LEU A 19 -7.30 -1.07 -12.90
N ALA A 20 -8.41 -0.83 -12.22
CA ALA A 20 -8.59 -1.17 -10.81
C ALA A 20 -8.56 -2.68 -10.55
N GLY A 21 -9.18 -3.50 -11.40
CA GLY A 21 -9.22 -4.95 -11.23
C GLY A 21 -7.84 -5.59 -11.15
N PRO A 22 -6.99 -5.46 -12.18
CA PRO A 22 -5.64 -6.00 -12.13
C PRO A 22 -4.75 -5.40 -11.03
N LEU A 23 -4.92 -4.11 -10.70
CA LEU A 23 -4.16 -3.46 -9.63
C LEU A 23 -4.57 -4.01 -8.26
N ALA A 24 -5.87 -4.17 -8.01
CA ALA A 24 -6.38 -4.79 -6.79
C ALA A 24 -5.91 -6.25 -6.67
N ALA A 25 -5.98 -7.02 -7.76
CA ALA A 25 -5.47 -8.38 -7.80
C ALA A 25 -3.97 -8.43 -7.48
N ALA A 26 -3.16 -7.54 -8.06
CA ALA A 26 -1.73 -7.46 -7.77
C ALA A 26 -1.47 -7.10 -6.31
N ASN A 27 -2.26 -6.21 -5.71
CA ASN A 27 -2.13 -5.85 -4.29
C ASN A 27 -2.47 -7.04 -3.37
N LEU A 28 -3.54 -7.79 -3.67
CA LEU A 28 -3.90 -9.02 -2.95
C LEU A 28 -2.82 -10.10 -3.07
N LEU A 29 -2.30 -10.32 -4.29
CA LEU A 29 -1.20 -11.26 -4.51
C LEU A 29 0.08 -10.84 -3.77
N GLN A 30 0.34 -9.54 -3.64
CA GLN A 30 1.48 -9.04 -2.86
C GLN A 30 1.36 -9.40 -1.38
N MET A 31 0.15 -9.37 -0.80
CA MET A 31 -0.06 -9.86 0.58
C MET A 31 0.25 -11.35 0.72
N MET A 32 -0.02 -12.15 -0.32
CA MET A 32 0.32 -13.57 -0.31
C MET A 32 1.84 -13.82 -0.24
N VAL A 33 2.65 -12.98 -0.89
CA VAL A 33 4.12 -13.07 -0.79
C VAL A 33 4.56 -12.93 0.67
N TYR A 34 4.04 -11.92 1.39
CA TYR A 34 4.35 -11.73 2.81
C TYR A 34 3.84 -12.90 3.69
N ALA A 35 2.66 -13.43 3.37
CA ALA A 35 2.12 -14.59 4.09
C ALA A 35 2.99 -15.84 3.90
N ILE A 36 3.52 -16.06 2.70
CA ILE A 36 4.44 -17.17 2.41
C ILE A 36 5.72 -17.03 3.23
N ASP A 37 6.36 -15.86 3.23
CA ASP A 37 7.55 -15.61 4.04
C ASP A 37 7.28 -15.95 5.52
N MET A 38 6.15 -15.48 6.06
CA MET A 38 5.74 -15.74 7.44
C MET A 38 5.55 -17.23 7.74
N ILE A 39 4.91 -17.98 6.82
CA ILE A 39 4.69 -19.44 6.96
C ILE A 39 6.02 -20.19 7.02
N PHE A 40 6.98 -19.85 6.16
CA PHE A 40 8.29 -20.50 6.17
C PHE A 40 9.09 -20.15 7.42
N VAL A 41 9.09 -18.89 7.83
CA VAL A 41 9.82 -18.43 9.03
C VAL A 41 9.21 -18.99 10.31
N ALA A 42 7.88 -19.15 10.39
CA ALA A 42 7.22 -19.73 11.54
C ALA A 42 7.72 -21.15 11.89
N ARG A 43 8.18 -21.91 10.89
CA ARG A 43 8.76 -23.25 11.09
C ARG A 43 10.15 -23.24 11.73
N LEU A 44 10.80 -22.07 11.81
CA LEU A 44 12.10 -21.90 12.47
C LEU A 44 11.99 -21.66 13.97
N GLY A 45 10.77 -21.51 14.48
CA GLY A 45 10.48 -21.31 15.89
C GLY A 45 10.09 -19.88 16.27
N PRO A 46 9.64 -19.68 17.53
CA PRO A 46 9.02 -18.42 17.97
C PRO A 46 9.99 -17.23 17.98
N GLU A 47 11.26 -17.46 18.31
CA GLU A 47 12.25 -16.38 18.33
C GLU A 47 12.57 -15.84 16.91
N ALA A 48 12.68 -16.74 15.92
CA ALA A 48 12.87 -16.35 14.53
C ALA A 48 11.65 -15.59 13.99
N LEU A 49 10.45 -16.06 14.34
CA LEU A 49 9.20 -15.42 13.98
C LEU A 49 9.08 -14.02 14.59
N ALA A 50 9.42 -13.85 15.85
CA ALA A 50 9.41 -12.55 16.53
C ALA A 50 10.41 -11.57 15.89
N ALA A 51 11.64 -12.00 15.66
CA ALA A 51 12.67 -11.18 15.01
C ALA A 51 12.27 -10.76 13.59
N SER A 52 11.74 -11.70 12.79
CA SER A 52 11.27 -11.39 11.43
C SER A 52 10.08 -10.44 11.42
N SER A 53 9.12 -10.63 12.30
CA SER A 53 7.91 -9.78 12.38
C SER A 53 8.27 -8.32 12.66
N LEU A 54 9.17 -8.07 13.61
CA LEU A 54 9.67 -6.73 13.92
C LEU A 54 10.44 -6.13 12.76
N SER A 55 11.30 -6.92 12.13
CA SER A 55 12.11 -6.47 10.98
C SER A 55 11.24 -6.16 9.78
N VAL A 56 10.26 -7.00 9.46
CA VAL A 56 9.31 -6.80 8.35
C VAL A 56 8.44 -5.58 8.59
N ALA A 57 8.04 -5.30 9.83
CA ALA A 57 7.31 -4.08 10.17
C ALA A 57 8.12 -2.82 9.87
N LEU A 58 9.38 -2.76 10.31
CA LEU A 58 10.28 -1.64 10.02
C LEU A 58 10.59 -1.53 8.52
N PHE A 59 10.98 -2.64 7.90
CA PHE A 59 11.26 -2.71 6.46
C PHE A 59 10.03 -2.31 5.63
N GLY A 60 8.86 -2.80 5.98
CA GLY A 60 7.59 -2.49 5.32
C GLY A 60 7.28 -1.00 5.38
N LEU A 61 7.43 -0.37 6.55
CA LEU A 61 7.22 1.08 6.70
C LEU A 61 8.13 1.87 5.76
N ILE A 62 9.42 1.52 5.71
CA ILE A 62 10.41 2.16 4.83
C ILE A 62 10.01 1.92 3.37
N ALA A 63 9.81 0.67 2.97
CA ALA A 63 9.52 0.29 1.59
C ALA A 63 8.21 0.92 1.06
N TRP A 64 7.14 0.95 1.87
CA TRP A 64 5.87 1.56 1.50
C TRP A 64 5.98 3.08 1.38
N SER A 65 6.66 3.74 2.32
CA SER A 65 6.86 5.19 2.28
C SER A 65 7.67 5.62 1.05
N LEU A 66 8.77 4.92 0.76
CA LEU A 66 9.61 5.21 -0.39
C LEU A 66 8.94 4.83 -1.73
N SER A 67 8.12 3.78 -1.73
CA SER A 67 7.26 3.44 -2.88
C SER A 67 6.17 4.49 -3.11
N GLY A 68 5.61 5.07 -2.05
CA GLY A 68 4.69 6.20 -2.13
C GLY A 68 5.36 7.45 -2.70
N LEU A 69 6.58 7.75 -2.26
CA LEU A 69 7.39 8.87 -2.77
C LEU A 69 7.63 8.74 -4.28
N THR A 70 8.12 7.60 -4.73
CA THR A 70 8.44 7.37 -6.15
C THR A 70 7.19 7.12 -7.00
N GLY A 71 6.12 6.59 -6.41
CA GLY A 71 4.82 6.40 -7.04
C GLY A 71 4.11 7.70 -7.44
N ALA A 72 4.60 8.86 -6.94
CA ALA A 72 4.21 10.19 -7.39
C ALA A 72 4.45 10.44 -8.89
N VAL A 73 5.19 9.57 -9.56
CA VAL A 73 5.32 9.58 -11.02
C VAL A 73 4.00 9.24 -11.74
N ALA A 74 3.04 8.55 -11.08
CA ALA A 74 1.76 8.15 -11.67
C ALA A 74 0.93 9.33 -12.21
N PRO A 75 0.59 10.35 -11.40
CA PRO A 75 -0.18 11.49 -11.88
C PRO A 75 0.56 12.31 -12.93
N LEU A 76 1.90 12.36 -12.88
CA LEU A 76 2.72 13.04 -13.87
C LEU A 76 2.66 12.33 -15.23
N ILE A 77 2.83 11.00 -15.25
CA ILE A 77 2.71 10.21 -16.49
C ILE A 77 1.29 10.34 -17.07
N ALA A 78 0.27 10.24 -16.22
CA ALA A 78 -1.12 10.30 -16.65
C ALA A 78 -1.45 11.67 -17.26
N ALA A 79 -1.00 12.77 -16.65
CA ALA A 79 -1.18 14.12 -17.17
C ALA A 79 -0.47 14.32 -18.51
N GLU A 80 0.77 13.86 -18.67
CA GLU A 80 1.49 13.95 -19.94
C GLU A 80 0.80 13.16 -21.07
N LEU A 81 0.19 12.00 -20.74
CA LEU A 81 -0.63 11.25 -21.69
C LEU A 81 -1.88 12.02 -22.11
N GLY A 82 -2.48 12.77 -21.20
CA GLY A 82 -3.62 13.65 -21.47
C GLY A 82 -3.26 14.80 -22.40
N HIS A 83 -2.13 15.44 -22.19
CA HIS A 83 -1.63 16.54 -23.04
C HIS A 83 -1.33 16.11 -24.48
N ARG A 84 -0.99 14.85 -24.72
CA ARG A 84 -0.67 14.24 -26.03
C ARG A 84 0.55 14.83 -26.77
N THR A 85 0.92 16.07 -26.55
CA THR A 85 2.10 16.72 -27.15
C THR A 85 3.36 16.30 -26.40
N HIS A 86 4.38 15.82 -27.13
CA HIS A 86 5.67 15.39 -26.55
C HIS A 86 5.63 14.33 -25.44
N ALA A 87 4.47 13.65 -25.24
CA ALA A 87 4.26 12.67 -24.14
C ALA A 87 5.40 11.63 -24.05
N LEU A 88 5.87 11.09 -25.17
CA LEU A 88 6.97 10.11 -25.20
C LEU A 88 8.24 10.60 -24.50
N ARG A 89 8.62 11.85 -24.77
CA ARG A 89 9.83 12.46 -24.22
C ARG A 89 9.66 12.72 -22.72
N GLU A 90 8.55 13.34 -22.35
CA GLU A 90 8.29 13.77 -20.98
C GLU A 90 8.07 12.59 -20.03
N ILE A 91 7.34 11.57 -20.47
CA ILE A 91 7.17 10.32 -19.71
C ILE A 91 8.51 9.63 -19.48
N ARG A 92 9.35 9.52 -20.53
CA ARG A 92 10.70 8.97 -20.39
C ARG A 92 11.53 9.72 -19.34
N ARG A 93 11.49 11.06 -19.35
CA ARG A 93 12.19 11.90 -18.36
C ARG A 93 11.68 11.65 -16.94
N SER A 94 10.37 11.58 -16.76
CA SER A 94 9.74 11.33 -15.47
C SER A 94 10.07 9.95 -14.92
N VAL A 95 9.94 8.89 -15.71
CA VAL A 95 10.26 7.51 -15.28
C VAL A 95 11.74 7.37 -14.95
N ARG A 96 12.63 7.93 -15.78
CA ARG A 96 14.08 7.92 -15.52
C ARG A 96 14.40 8.55 -14.17
N MET A 97 13.84 9.73 -13.89
CA MET A 97 14.08 10.40 -12.62
C MET A 97 13.45 9.70 -11.44
N ALA A 98 12.28 9.05 -11.63
CA ALA A 98 11.71 8.20 -10.60
C ALA A 98 12.60 6.99 -10.27
N LEU A 99 13.26 6.39 -11.27
CA LEU A 99 14.26 5.32 -11.05
C LEU A 99 15.50 5.83 -10.31
N TRP A 100 15.99 7.04 -10.64
CA TRP A 100 17.07 7.68 -9.87
C TRP A 100 16.68 7.91 -8.41
N LEU A 101 15.46 8.42 -8.19
CA LEU A 101 14.93 8.61 -6.86
C LEU A 101 14.70 7.27 -6.13
N ALA A 102 14.35 6.19 -6.84
CA ALA A 102 14.25 4.86 -6.27
C ALA A 102 15.61 4.37 -5.73
N ILE A 103 16.69 4.62 -6.47
CA ILE A 103 18.05 4.29 -6.02
C ILE A 103 18.45 5.18 -4.84
N ALA A 104 18.31 6.50 -4.96
CA ALA A 104 18.72 7.45 -3.92
C ALA A 104 17.95 7.22 -2.61
N SER A 105 16.61 7.13 -2.69
CA SER A 105 15.78 6.87 -1.52
C SER A 105 15.98 5.45 -0.96
N GLY A 106 16.20 4.46 -1.83
CA GLY A 106 16.55 3.10 -1.43
C GLY A 106 17.84 3.04 -0.63
N LEU A 107 18.88 3.79 -1.03
CA LEU A 107 20.13 3.91 -0.25
C LEU A 107 19.88 4.54 1.13
N VAL A 108 19.02 5.55 1.23
CA VAL A 108 18.61 6.12 2.52
C VAL A 108 17.88 5.06 3.36
N GLY A 109 16.95 4.32 2.76
CA GLY A 109 16.25 3.22 3.43
C GLY A 109 17.19 2.12 3.91
N MET A 110 18.20 1.76 3.10
CA MET A 110 19.24 0.80 3.50
C MET A 110 20.04 1.32 4.71
N ALA A 111 20.41 2.61 4.73
CA ALA A 111 21.08 3.22 5.88
C ALA A 111 20.23 3.14 7.16
N VAL A 112 18.91 3.32 7.05
CA VAL A 112 18.01 3.14 8.21
C VAL A 112 17.96 1.67 8.63
N CYS A 113 17.93 0.71 7.70
CA CYS A 113 17.97 -0.72 8.02
C CYS A 113 19.27 -1.14 8.73
N LEU A 114 20.41 -0.50 8.44
CA LEU A 114 21.67 -0.72 9.17
C LEU A 114 21.56 -0.33 10.66
N LEU A 115 20.67 0.60 10.99
CA LEU A 115 20.37 1.01 12.37
C LEU A 115 19.29 0.12 13.02
N GLY A 116 18.88 -0.97 12.38
CA GLY A 116 17.79 -1.84 12.84
C GLY A 116 18.01 -2.40 14.24
N GLU A 117 19.20 -2.95 14.52
CA GLU A 117 19.53 -3.48 15.86
C GLU A 117 19.48 -2.40 16.95
N PRO A 118 20.17 -1.24 16.83
CA PRO A 118 20.03 -0.14 17.79
C PRO A 118 18.58 0.32 17.99
N LEU A 119 17.80 0.42 16.91
CA LEU A 119 16.40 0.83 16.98
C LEU A 119 15.55 -0.19 17.75
N MET A 120 15.78 -1.49 17.57
CA MET A 120 15.09 -2.55 18.32
C MET A 120 15.44 -2.49 19.82
N LEU A 121 16.71 -2.25 20.16
CA LEU A 121 17.14 -2.09 21.55
C LEU A 121 16.49 -0.85 22.20
N LEU A 122 16.41 0.26 21.49
CA LEU A 122 15.74 1.49 21.98
C LEU A 122 14.24 1.27 22.23
N THR A 123 13.60 0.35 21.51
CA THR A 123 12.19 -0.01 21.74
C THR A 123 11.99 -1.05 22.85
N GLY A 124 13.06 -1.43 23.56
CA GLY A 124 13.00 -2.34 24.70
C GLY A 124 12.99 -3.83 24.34
N GLN A 125 13.39 -4.17 23.12
CA GLN A 125 13.51 -5.57 22.71
C GLN A 125 14.73 -6.23 23.39
N SER A 126 14.63 -7.55 23.62
CA SER A 126 15.77 -8.30 24.17
C SER A 126 16.98 -8.27 23.22
N PRO A 127 18.22 -8.26 23.76
CA PRO A 127 19.43 -8.25 22.93
C PRO A 127 19.48 -9.39 21.91
N ALA A 128 18.99 -10.56 22.27
CA ALA A 128 18.96 -11.73 21.37
C ALA A 128 18.00 -11.52 20.17
N VAL A 129 16.81 -10.99 20.41
CA VAL A 129 15.84 -10.66 19.35
C VAL A 129 16.37 -9.50 18.50
N ALA A 130 16.93 -8.44 19.12
CA ALA A 130 17.48 -7.29 18.41
C ALA A 130 18.64 -7.69 17.48
N ALA A 131 19.57 -8.53 17.92
CA ALA A 131 20.67 -9.01 17.11
C ALA A 131 20.18 -9.85 15.91
N ARG A 132 19.20 -10.76 16.12
CA ARG A 132 18.61 -11.54 15.03
C ARG A 132 17.85 -10.68 14.04
N ALA A 133 17.08 -9.70 14.51
CA ALA A 133 16.38 -8.75 13.67
C ALA A 133 17.35 -7.88 12.86
N GLY A 134 18.45 -7.41 13.47
CA GLY A 134 19.51 -6.68 12.79
C GLY A 134 20.16 -7.52 11.67
N ALA A 135 20.55 -8.76 11.98
CA ALA A 135 21.13 -9.66 10.99
C ALA A 135 20.17 -9.95 9.81
N PHE A 136 18.88 -10.11 10.08
CA PHE A 136 17.86 -10.28 9.05
C PHE A 136 17.72 -9.01 8.19
N LEU A 137 17.65 -7.82 8.80
CA LEU A 137 17.56 -6.55 8.07
C LEU A 137 18.78 -6.26 7.23
N HIS A 138 19.98 -6.64 7.66
CA HIS A 138 21.21 -6.48 6.88
C HIS A 138 21.19 -7.24 5.56
N VAL A 139 20.48 -8.35 5.48
CA VAL A 139 20.27 -9.08 4.22
C VAL A 139 19.07 -8.52 3.45
N LEU A 140 17.95 -8.28 4.15
CA LEU A 140 16.70 -7.84 3.53
C LEU A 140 16.80 -6.44 2.90
N MET A 141 17.66 -5.55 3.45
CA MET A 141 17.81 -4.18 2.94
C MET A 141 18.16 -4.11 1.45
N PHE A 142 18.87 -5.12 0.91
CA PHE A 142 19.21 -5.19 -0.52
C PHE A 142 17.99 -5.37 -1.42
N ALA A 143 16.85 -5.79 -0.86
CA ALA A 143 15.57 -5.84 -1.58
C ALA A 143 14.96 -4.46 -1.84
N LEU A 144 15.31 -3.41 -1.07
CA LEU A 144 14.67 -2.09 -1.15
C LEU A 144 14.78 -1.45 -2.54
N ILE A 145 15.98 -1.35 -3.08
CA ILE A 145 16.20 -0.68 -4.38
C ILE A 145 15.43 -1.40 -5.49
N PRO A 146 15.57 -2.73 -5.70
CA PRO A 146 14.82 -3.40 -6.74
C PRO A 146 13.30 -3.38 -6.50
N MET A 147 12.85 -3.39 -5.25
CA MET A 147 11.44 -3.30 -4.90
C MET A 147 10.85 -1.94 -5.26
N ILE A 148 11.51 -0.83 -4.89
CA ILE A 148 11.07 0.53 -5.19
C ILE A 148 11.14 0.78 -6.71
N ALA A 149 12.21 0.33 -7.38
CA ALA A 149 12.34 0.44 -8.83
C ALA A 149 11.25 -0.34 -9.56
N SER A 150 10.90 -1.55 -9.08
CA SER A 150 9.79 -2.35 -9.60
C SER A 150 8.45 -1.60 -9.45
N ASN A 151 8.23 -0.91 -8.32
CA ASN A 151 7.03 -0.10 -8.12
C ASN A 151 6.94 1.07 -9.12
N VAL A 152 8.06 1.71 -9.45
CA VAL A 152 8.11 2.74 -10.52
C VAL A 152 7.71 2.14 -11.86
N LEU A 153 8.27 0.99 -12.25
CA LEU A 153 7.95 0.32 -13.51
C LEU A 153 6.51 -0.21 -13.54
N ARG A 154 6.01 -0.76 -12.42
CA ARG A 154 4.61 -1.13 -12.23
C ARG A 154 3.69 0.07 -12.49
N THR A 155 4.01 1.20 -11.92
CA THR A 155 3.28 2.47 -12.10
C THR A 155 3.27 2.90 -13.55
N PHE A 156 4.43 2.83 -14.23
CA PHE A 156 4.56 3.17 -15.64
C PHE A 156 3.69 2.26 -16.53
N VAL A 157 3.77 0.95 -16.40
CA VAL A 157 2.98 0.02 -17.23
C VAL A 157 1.47 0.18 -16.98
N SER A 158 1.09 0.46 -15.73
CA SER A 158 -0.31 0.67 -15.34
C SER A 158 -0.87 1.97 -15.91
N ALA A 159 -0.11 3.07 -15.83
CA ALA A 159 -0.50 4.37 -16.38
C ALA A 159 -0.67 4.31 -17.92
N LEU A 160 0.10 3.45 -18.59
CA LEU A 160 -0.01 3.21 -20.04
C LEU A 160 -1.12 2.21 -20.42
N GLY A 161 -1.99 1.86 -19.48
CA GLY A 161 -3.14 0.97 -19.73
C GLY A 161 -2.79 -0.51 -19.86
N ARG A 162 -1.65 -0.95 -19.27
CA ARG A 162 -1.19 -2.33 -19.26
C ARG A 162 -1.07 -2.91 -17.83
N PRO A 163 -2.08 -2.72 -16.95
CA PRO A 163 -1.99 -3.13 -15.55
C PRO A 163 -1.91 -4.66 -15.36
N ILE A 164 -2.27 -5.44 -16.37
CA ILE A 164 -2.19 -6.91 -16.34
C ILE A 164 -0.75 -7.38 -16.10
N PHE A 165 0.27 -6.64 -16.54
CA PHE A 165 1.66 -6.95 -16.22
C PHE A 165 1.92 -6.88 -14.72
N ALA A 166 1.27 -5.96 -13.99
CA ALA A 166 1.40 -5.89 -12.54
C ALA A 166 0.91 -7.17 -11.87
N THR A 167 -0.27 -7.67 -12.28
CA THR A 167 -0.85 -8.91 -11.75
C THR A 167 0.02 -10.13 -12.11
N ALA A 168 0.38 -10.27 -13.40
CA ALA A 168 1.14 -11.43 -13.87
C ALA A 168 2.55 -11.51 -13.24
N ILE A 169 3.25 -10.38 -13.13
CA ILE A 169 4.59 -10.33 -12.53
C ILE A 169 4.51 -10.58 -11.02
N THR A 170 3.48 -10.09 -10.33
CA THR A 170 3.29 -10.39 -8.91
C THR A 170 2.94 -11.86 -8.68
N ALA A 171 2.15 -12.48 -9.57
CA ALA A 171 1.90 -13.93 -9.52
C ALA A 171 3.20 -14.74 -9.73
N LEU A 172 4.06 -14.32 -10.64
CA LEU A 172 5.40 -14.93 -10.80
C LEU A 172 6.25 -14.73 -9.55
N ALA A 173 6.21 -13.57 -8.91
CA ALA A 173 6.93 -13.29 -7.69
C ALA A 173 6.55 -14.25 -6.55
N ILE A 174 5.29 -14.68 -6.44
CA ILE A 174 4.85 -15.70 -5.47
C ILE A 174 5.61 -17.01 -5.68
N LEU A 175 5.71 -17.47 -6.92
CA LEU A 175 6.42 -18.72 -7.23
C LEU A 175 7.91 -18.60 -6.91
N VAL A 176 8.55 -17.51 -7.32
CA VAL A 176 9.97 -17.27 -7.06
C VAL A 176 10.24 -17.19 -5.57
N ASN A 177 9.38 -16.49 -4.82
CA ASN A 177 9.50 -16.36 -3.37
C ASN A 177 9.30 -17.69 -2.64
N ALA A 178 8.29 -18.47 -3.01
CA ALA A 178 8.03 -19.78 -2.40
C ALA A 178 9.18 -20.76 -2.65
N VAL A 179 9.67 -20.83 -3.89
CA VAL A 179 10.84 -21.67 -4.24
C VAL A 179 12.10 -21.19 -3.53
N GLY A 180 12.34 -19.87 -3.50
CA GLY A 180 13.48 -19.28 -2.81
C GLY A 180 13.47 -19.58 -1.30
N ASN A 181 12.32 -19.43 -0.63
CA ASN A 181 12.21 -19.81 0.78
C ASN A 181 12.46 -21.31 0.99
N TRP A 182 11.88 -22.18 0.17
CA TRP A 182 12.09 -23.62 0.25
C TRP A 182 13.56 -23.99 0.09
N VAL A 183 14.26 -23.34 -0.84
CA VAL A 183 15.69 -23.60 -1.11
C VAL A 183 16.58 -23.05 0.01
N PHE A 184 16.45 -21.77 0.36
CA PHE A 184 17.41 -21.08 1.22
C PHE A 184 17.11 -21.16 2.72
N VAL A 185 15.84 -21.30 3.11
CA VAL A 185 15.49 -21.46 4.53
C VAL A 185 15.90 -22.85 5.03
N PHE A 186 15.59 -23.89 4.25
CA PHE A 186 15.80 -25.28 4.65
C PHE A 186 17.01 -25.98 4.01
N GLY A 187 17.66 -25.35 3.04
CA GLY A 187 18.86 -25.90 2.41
C GLY A 187 18.59 -27.01 1.41
N HIS A 188 17.64 -26.81 0.48
CA HIS A 188 17.37 -27.76 -0.58
C HIS A 188 18.20 -27.45 -1.85
N LEU A 189 18.25 -28.40 -2.79
CA LEU A 189 18.97 -28.30 -4.06
C LEU A 189 20.48 -28.03 -3.92
N GLY A 190 21.10 -28.44 -2.82
CA GLY A 190 22.52 -28.23 -2.55
C GLY A 190 22.88 -26.83 -1.99
N ALA A 191 21.91 -26.00 -1.72
CA ALA A 191 22.12 -24.73 -1.03
C ALA A 191 22.26 -24.95 0.49
N PRO A 192 23.05 -24.11 1.19
CA PRO A 192 23.10 -24.19 2.65
C PRO A 192 21.79 -23.77 3.28
N ALA A 193 21.41 -24.40 4.40
CA ALA A 193 20.26 -23.98 5.21
C ALA A 193 20.61 -22.69 5.96
N LEU A 194 20.13 -21.57 5.46
CA LEU A 194 20.41 -20.23 6.03
C LEU A 194 19.38 -19.79 7.07
N GLY A 195 18.31 -20.58 7.28
CA GLY A 195 17.25 -20.26 8.24
C GLY A 195 16.62 -18.90 7.95
N LEU A 196 16.57 -18.04 8.97
CA LEU A 196 15.93 -16.70 8.87
C LEU A 196 16.57 -15.83 7.78
N GLN A 197 17.91 -15.84 7.65
CA GLN A 197 18.61 -15.09 6.61
C GLN A 197 18.29 -15.61 5.20
N GLY A 198 17.98 -16.90 5.08
CA GLY A 198 17.51 -17.52 3.84
C GLY A 198 16.20 -16.93 3.35
N SER A 199 15.28 -16.60 4.24
CA SER A 199 14.03 -15.89 3.88
C SER A 199 14.31 -14.46 3.39
N ALA A 200 15.20 -13.72 4.05
CA ALA A 200 15.61 -12.39 3.59
C ALA A 200 16.27 -12.44 2.20
N LEU A 201 17.13 -13.43 1.97
CA LEU A 201 17.77 -13.65 0.67
C LEU A 201 16.74 -13.99 -0.41
N SER A 202 15.78 -14.87 -0.10
CA SER A 202 14.65 -15.20 -0.99
C SER A 202 13.85 -13.96 -1.38
N SER A 203 13.50 -13.09 -0.43
CA SER A 203 12.79 -11.85 -0.68
C SER A 203 13.61 -10.86 -1.53
N GLY A 204 14.93 -10.80 -1.31
CA GLY A 204 15.86 -10.02 -2.14
C GLY A 204 15.90 -10.51 -3.59
N LEU A 205 16.06 -11.81 -3.79
CA LEU A 205 16.06 -12.43 -5.12
C LEU A 205 14.70 -12.29 -5.82
N THR A 206 13.61 -12.42 -5.09
CA THR A 206 12.25 -12.19 -5.60
C THR A 206 12.09 -10.75 -6.09
N SER A 207 12.61 -9.77 -5.36
CA SER A 207 12.57 -8.36 -5.76
C SER A 207 13.39 -8.09 -7.02
N LEU A 208 14.57 -8.72 -7.14
CA LEU A 208 15.40 -8.65 -8.35
C LEU A 208 14.73 -9.33 -9.55
N ALA A 209 14.14 -10.51 -9.35
CA ALA A 209 13.39 -11.22 -10.39
C ALA A 209 12.17 -10.40 -10.86
N THR A 210 11.47 -9.77 -9.94
CA THR A 210 10.34 -8.87 -10.23
C THR A 210 10.81 -7.68 -11.07
N LEU A 211 11.91 -7.03 -10.69
CA LEU A 211 12.50 -5.93 -11.46
C LEU A 211 12.90 -6.39 -12.87
N ALA A 212 13.58 -7.53 -12.98
CA ALA A 212 13.96 -8.09 -14.27
C ALA A 212 12.73 -8.42 -15.13
N ALA A 213 11.67 -8.98 -14.55
CA ALA A 213 10.44 -9.28 -15.25
C ALA A 213 9.76 -8.00 -15.80
N TYR A 214 9.73 -6.90 -15.03
CA TYR A 214 9.24 -5.62 -15.55
C TYR A 214 10.11 -5.07 -16.68
N VAL A 215 11.44 -5.13 -16.55
CA VAL A 215 12.36 -4.68 -17.60
C VAL A 215 12.14 -5.48 -18.89
N LEU A 216 12.03 -6.81 -18.79
CA LEU A 216 11.78 -7.68 -19.93
C LEU A 216 10.39 -7.41 -20.55
N ALA A 217 9.34 -7.30 -19.75
CA ALA A 217 7.99 -6.99 -20.21
C ALA A 217 7.93 -5.66 -20.97
N ILE A 218 8.58 -4.61 -20.43
CA ILE A 218 8.63 -3.29 -21.07
C ILE A 218 9.41 -3.33 -22.38
N ARG A 219 10.49 -4.11 -22.47
CA ARG A 219 11.27 -4.25 -23.70
C ARG A 219 10.55 -5.07 -24.75
N ALA A 220 9.81 -6.10 -24.34
CA ALA A 220 9.10 -7.02 -25.23
C ALA A 220 7.79 -6.43 -25.78
N ASP A 221 7.10 -5.56 -25.04
CA ASP A 221 5.84 -4.95 -25.50
C ASP A 221 6.11 -3.74 -26.42
N PRO A 222 5.67 -3.77 -27.71
CA PRO A 222 5.94 -2.68 -28.66
C PRO A 222 5.34 -1.33 -28.24
N ARG A 223 4.25 -1.34 -27.44
CA ARG A 223 3.61 -0.09 -26.95
C ARG A 223 4.40 0.55 -25.84
N LEU A 224 5.08 -0.25 -25.01
CA LEU A 224 5.88 0.22 -23.88
C LEU A 224 7.31 0.56 -24.30
N SER A 225 7.91 -0.26 -25.16
CA SER A 225 9.31 -0.11 -25.60
C SER A 225 9.57 1.21 -26.35
N ARG A 226 8.56 1.76 -27.07
CA ARG A 226 8.66 3.04 -27.78
C ARG A 226 8.97 4.23 -26.89
N TYR A 227 8.73 4.12 -25.57
CA TYR A 227 9.07 5.19 -24.63
C TYR A 227 10.55 5.26 -24.29
N HIS A 228 11.32 4.20 -24.58
CA HIS A 228 12.77 4.09 -24.33
C HIS A 228 13.15 4.54 -22.91
N VAL A 229 12.39 4.09 -21.90
CA VAL A 229 12.53 4.53 -20.50
C VAL A 229 13.91 4.24 -19.91
N PHE A 230 14.60 3.22 -20.42
CA PHE A 230 15.98 2.87 -20.03
C PHE A 230 17.05 3.60 -20.87
N GLY A 231 16.64 4.40 -21.88
CA GLY A 231 17.56 5.13 -22.73
C GLY A 231 18.13 6.36 -22.02
N ARG A 232 19.46 6.56 -22.15
CA ARG A 232 20.19 7.70 -21.58
C ARG A 232 19.92 7.89 -20.06
N ILE A 233 19.90 6.79 -19.33
CA ILE A 233 19.59 6.76 -17.89
C ILE A 233 20.55 7.63 -17.06
N TRP A 234 21.78 7.86 -17.55
CA TRP A 234 22.83 8.68 -16.92
C TRP A 234 22.58 10.22 -16.98
N ARG A 235 21.57 10.69 -17.73
CA ARG A 235 21.28 12.13 -17.81
C ARG A 235 20.31 12.55 -16.70
N PRO A 236 20.75 13.30 -15.67
CA PRO A 236 19.86 13.79 -14.63
C PRO A 236 18.91 14.87 -15.19
N ASP A 237 17.74 14.97 -14.57
CA ASP A 237 16.74 15.99 -14.83
C ASP A 237 16.19 16.49 -13.50
N TRP A 238 16.90 17.41 -12.89
CA TRP A 238 16.60 17.86 -11.53
C TRP A 238 15.25 18.53 -11.41
N ALA A 239 14.76 19.18 -12.49
CA ALA A 239 13.42 19.77 -12.51
C ALA A 239 12.33 18.70 -12.37
N ARG A 240 12.47 17.58 -13.09
CA ARG A 240 11.55 16.42 -12.96
C ARG A 240 11.71 15.72 -11.61
N ALA A 241 12.91 15.56 -11.09
CA ALA A 241 13.14 15.04 -9.76
C ALA A 241 12.43 15.89 -8.69
N ALA A 242 12.59 17.22 -8.75
CA ALA A 242 11.91 18.15 -7.84
C ALA A 242 10.37 18.07 -7.96
N ALA A 243 9.83 17.91 -9.17
CA ALA A 243 8.39 17.72 -9.38
C ALA A 243 7.88 16.43 -8.71
N ILE A 244 8.61 15.30 -8.86
CA ILE A 244 8.27 14.02 -8.21
C ILE A 244 8.36 14.15 -6.69
N LEU A 245 9.42 14.76 -6.17
CA LEU A 245 9.59 14.97 -4.73
C LEU A 245 8.50 15.86 -4.13
N ARG A 246 8.11 16.93 -4.86
CA ARG A 246 7.04 17.84 -4.41
C ARG A 246 5.70 17.14 -4.20
N ILE A 247 5.39 16.15 -5.03
CA ILE A 247 4.17 15.34 -4.93
C ILE A 247 4.39 14.17 -3.98
N GLY A 248 5.54 13.52 -4.04
CA GLY A 248 5.84 12.27 -3.37
C GLY A 248 6.15 12.39 -1.88
N LEU A 249 6.85 13.44 -1.45
CA LEU A 249 7.14 13.63 -0.02
C LEU A 249 5.86 13.73 0.83
N PRO A 250 4.83 14.50 0.43
CA PRO A 250 3.55 14.48 1.15
C PRO A 250 2.88 13.09 1.18
N ILE A 251 2.99 12.32 0.10
CA ILE A 251 2.44 10.95 0.05
C ILE A 251 3.18 10.06 1.05
N ALA A 252 4.51 10.10 1.06
CA ALA A 252 5.32 9.34 2.02
C ALA A 252 5.00 9.72 3.48
N ALA A 253 4.87 11.02 3.76
CA ALA A 253 4.50 11.51 5.09
C ALA A 253 3.10 11.03 5.53
N THR A 254 2.14 10.98 4.61
CA THR A 254 0.81 10.42 4.88
C THR A 254 0.88 8.94 5.25
N ILE A 255 1.68 8.14 4.52
CA ILE A 255 1.87 6.71 4.80
C ILE A 255 2.50 6.50 6.19
N VAL A 256 3.52 7.29 6.54
CA VAL A 256 4.16 7.23 7.87
C VAL A 256 3.16 7.60 8.96
N ALA A 257 2.36 8.65 8.76
CA ALA A 257 1.35 9.07 9.73
C ALA A 257 0.28 8.01 9.98
N GLU A 258 -0.18 7.36 8.90
CA GLU A 258 -1.17 6.29 8.95
C GLU A 258 -0.61 5.03 9.64
N ALA A 259 0.59 4.60 9.26
CA ALA A 259 1.27 3.50 9.91
C ALA A 259 1.50 3.76 11.41
N GLY A 260 1.84 4.99 11.77
CA GLY A 260 1.99 5.41 13.16
C GLY A 260 0.69 5.31 13.96
N LEU A 261 -0.45 5.69 13.35
CA LEU A 261 -1.75 5.57 13.99
C LEU A 261 -2.11 4.11 14.28
N PHE A 262 -1.97 3.22 13.29
CA PHE A 262 -2.28 1.80 13.46
C PHE A 262 -1.33 1.08 14.42
N SER A 263 -0.04 1.40 14.36
CA SER A 263 0.94 0.88 15.32
C SER A 263 0.64 1.38 16.74
N GLY A 264 0.27 2.65 16.88
CA GLY A 264 -0.17 3.24 18.15
C GLY A 264 -1.41 2.55 18.71
N ALA A 265 -2.39 2.24 17.87
CA ALA A 265 -3.59 1.49 18.27
C ALA A 265 -3.23 0.09 18.77
N SER A 266 -2.36 -0.64 18.08
CA SER A 266 -1.88 -1.96 18.51
C SER A 266 -1.14 -1.88 19.86
N PHE A 267 -0.32 -0.83 20.07
CA PHE A 267 0.34 -0.58 21.34
C PHE A 267 -0.66 -0.31 22.49
N LEU A 268 -1.68 0.50 22.24
CA LEU A 268 -2.76 0.74 23.22
C LEU A 268 -3.49 -0.55 23.56
N MET A 269 -3.80 -1.38 22.56
CA MET A 269 -4.43 -2.70 22.77
C MET A 269 -3.58 -3.61 23.66
N GLY A 270 -2.26 -3.63 23.44
CA GLY A 270 -1.33 -4.38 24.27
C GLY A 270 -1.32 -3.93 25.73
N ARG A 271 -1.48 -2.63 26.00
CA ARG A 271 -1.62 -2.10 27.37
C ARG A 271 -2.95 -2.44 28.03
N ILE A 272 -4.02 -2.57 27.24
CA ILE A 272 -5.36 -2.91 27.73
C ILE A 272 -5.43 -4.40 28.10
N GLY A 273 -4.89 -5.29 27.27
CA GLY A 273 -4.84 -6.71 27.56
C GLY A 273 -4.55 -7.60 26.36
N GLU A 274 -3.94 -8.75 26.62
CA GLU A 274 -3.51 -9.70 25.57
C GLU A 274 -4.67 -10.23 24.72
N ALA A 275 -5.81 -10.57 25.35
CA ALA A 275 -6.97 -11.06 24.61
C ALA A 275 -7.57 -9.99 23.68
N GLN A 276 -7.52 -8.73 24.08
CA GLN A 276 -7.99 -7.62 23.25
C GLN A 276 -7.01 -7.33 22.10
N LEU A 277 -5.70 -7.39 22.37
CA LEU A 277 -4.67 -7.27 21.31
C LEU A 277 -4.81 -8.37 20.27
N ALA A 278 -5.02 -9.62 20.71
CA ALA A 278 -5.22 -10.75 19.80
C ALA A 278 -6.52 -10.59 18.97
N GLY A 279 -7.63 -10.19 19.59
CA GLY A 279 -8.87 -9.88 18.87
C GLY A 279 -8.73 -8.72 17.89
N HIS A 280 -8.00 -7.66 18.27
CA HIS A 280 -7.66 -6.55 17.39
C HIS A 280 -6.87 -7.01 16.17
N THR A 281 -5.88 -7.87 16.37
CA THR A 281 -5.05 -8.37 15.26
C THR A 281 -5.88 -9.10 14.22
N VAL A 282 -6.84 -9.95 14.65
CA VAL A 282 -7.73 -10.67 13.73
C VAL A 282 -8.62 -9.69 12.95
N ALA A 283 -9.28 -8.75 13.63
CA ALA A 283 -10.15 -7.78 13.00
C ALA A 283 -9.37 -6.85 12.03
N PHE A 284 -8.16 -6.44 12.42
CA PHE A 284 -7.30 -5.59 11.60
C PHE A 284 -6.80 -6.31 10.34
N GLN A 285 -6.42 -7.59 10.45
CA GLN A 285 -6.00 -8.39 9.29
C GLN A 285 -7.14 -8.54 8.28
N ALA A 286 -8.36 -8.80 8.74
CA ALA A 286 -9.53 -8.88 7.87
C ALA A 286 -9.80 -7.54 7.15
N ALA A 287 -9.73 -6.42 7.87
CA ALA A 287 -9.87 -5.08 7.30
C ALA A 287 -8.74 -4.76 6.30
N ALA A 288 -7.49 -5.09 6.62
CA ALA A 288 -6.33 -4.87 5.76
C ALA A 288 -6.42 -5.65 4.44
N PHE A 289 -6.97 -6.86 4.49
CA PHE A 289 -7.22 -7.66 3.29
C PHE A 289 -8.27 -6.99 2.38
N ALA A 290 -9.40 -6.56 2.95
CA ALA A 290 -10.44 -5.87 2.21
C ALA A 290 -9.96 -4.54 1.62
N PHE A 291 -9.09 -3.82 2.32
CA PHE A 291 -8.50 -2.53 1.90
C PHE A 291 -7.75 -2.61 0.57
N GLN A 292 -7.20 -3.76 0.19
CA GLN A 292 -6.40 -3.88 -1.04
C GLN A 292 -7.21 -3.54 -2.30
N VAL A 293 -8.51 -3.74 -2.29
CA VAL A 293 -9.38 -3.44 -3.43
C VAL A 293 -9.60 -1.93 -3.59
N PRO A 294 -10.11 -1.17 -2.60
CA PRO A 294 -10.22 0.28 -2.73
C PRO A 294 -8.87 0.98 -2.90
N PHE A 295 -7.79 0.42 -2.39
CA PHE A 295 -6.43 0.90 -2.69
C PHE A 295 -6.11 0.79 -4.19
N GLY A 296 -6.43 -0.34 -4.83
CA GLY A 296 -6.33 -0.51 -6.28
C GLY A 296 -7.23 0.45 -7.06
N VAL A 297 -8.44 0.70 -6.57
CA VAL A 297 -9.35 1.73 -7.15
C VAL A 297 -8.76 3.13 -7.02
N GLY A 298 -8.15 3.47 -5.89
CA GLY A 298 -7.45 4.75 -5.67
C GLY A 298 -6.28 4.95 -6.63
N GLN A 299 -5.50 3.89 -6.89
CA GLN A 299 -4.44 3.90 -7.89
C GLN A 299 -5.00 4.14 -9.30
N ALA A 300 -6.08 3.45 -9.67
CA ALA A 300 -6.76 3.67 -10.95
C ALA A 300 -7.33 5.09 -11.07
N ALA A 301 -7.93 5.62 -9.99
CA ALA A 301 -8.42 6.98 -9.91
C ALA A 301 -7.32 8.02 -10.16
N THR A 302 -6.14 7.82 -9.56
CA THR A 302 -4.97 8.69 -9.80
C THR A 302 -4.61 8.76 -11.28
N ILE A 303 -4.64 7.63 -11.98
CA ILE A 303 -4.32 7.55 -13.41
C ILE A 303 -5.44 8.19 -14.25
N ARG A 304 -6.71 7.85 -14.01
CA ARG A 304 -7.84 8.34 -14.80
C ARG A 304 -8.05 9.84 -14.63
N VAL A 305 -8.07 10.31 -13.40
CA VAL A 305 -8.21 11.74 -13.10
C VAL A 305 -7.00 12.52 -13.63
N GLY A 306 -5.79 12.00 -13.44
CA GLY A 306 -4.57 12.62 -13.97
C GLY A 306 -4.57 12.74 -15.49
N TYR A 307 -5.09 11.75 -16.22
CA TYR A 307 -5.25 11.81 -17.68
C TYR A 307 -6.18 12.93 -18.10
N HIS A 308 -7.38 13.02 -17.52
CA HIS A 308 -8.34 14.09 -17.82
C HIS A 308 -7.84 15.47 -17.37
N TYR A 309 -7.06 15.50 -16.26
CA TYR A 309 -6.40 16.74 -15.82
C TYR A 309 -5.42 17.26 -16.86
N GLY A 310 -4.56 16.39 -17.39
CA GLY A 310 -3.64 16.76 -18.48
C GLY A 310 -4.35 17.12 -19.78
N ALA A 311 -5.50 16.52 -20.06
CA ALA A 311 -6.31 16.83 -21.24
C ALA A 311 -7.14 18.13 -21.12
N GLY A 312 -7.16 18.77 -19.95
CA GLY A 312 -8.02 19.92 -19.68
C GLY A 312 -9.53 19.59 -19.61
N ASP A 313 -9.87 18.30 -19.55
CA ASP A 313 -11.26 17.83 -19.56
C ASP A 313 -11.86 17.84 -18.15
N ARG A 314 -12.43 18.98 -17.75
CA ARG A 314 -13.06 19.14 -16.43
C ARG A 314 -14.24 18.18 -16.22
N ALA A 315 -15.01 17.87 -17.25
CA ALA A 315 -16.13 16.93 -17.18
C ALA A 315 -15.62 15.50 -17.02
N GLY A 316 -14.54 15.14 -17.70
CA GLY A 316 -13.83 13.86 -17.53
C GLY A 316 -13.26 13.69 -16.13
N ILE A 317 -12.66 14.73 -15.55
CA ILE A 317 -12.21 14.71 -14.15
C ILE A 317 -13.37 14.38 -13.21
N ALA A 318 -14.51 15.04 -13.36
CA ALA A 318 -15.68 14.80 -12.54
C ALA A 318 -16.22 13.37 -12.69
N ARG A 319 -16.35 12.87 -13.92
CA ARG A 319 -16.79 11.49 -14.20
C ARG A 319 -15.84 10.46 -13.60
N ALA A 320 -14.53 10.59 -13.85
CA ALA A 320 -13.53 9.67 -13.36
C ALA A 320 -13.52 9.59 -11.83
N GLY A 321 -13.60 10.74 -11.15
CA GLY A 321 -13.68 10.80 -9.69
C GLY A 321 -14.96 10.18 -9.14
N GLN A 322 -16.11 10.46 -9.73
CA GLN A 322 -17.40 9.88 -9.31
C GLN A 322 -17.45 8.36 -9.51
N VAL A 323 -16.97 7.87 -10.65
CA VAL A 323 -16.90 6.43 -10.93
C VAL A 323 -15.96 5.72 -9.96
N ALA A 324 -14.81 6.31 -9.66
CA ALA A 324 -13.87 5.74 -8.69
C ALA A 324 -14.47 5.67 -7.28
N LEU A 325 -15.12 6.77 -6.82
CA LEU A 325 -15.80 6.80 -5.52
C LEU A 325 -16.93 5.78 -5.46
N ALA A 326 -17.80 5.73 -6.48
CA ALA A 326 -18.89 4.76 -6.52
C ALA A 326 -18.39 3.31 -6.49
N THR A 327 -17.30 3.01 -7.22
CA THR A 327 -16.69 1.67 -7.26
C THR A 327 -16.07 1.31 -5.91
N GLY A 328 -15.28 2.21 -5.30
CA GLY A 328 -14.64 1.97 -4.01
C GLY A 328 -15.65 1.86 -2.86
N ILE A 329 -16.59 2.78 -2.78
CA ILE A 329 -17.65 2.76 -1.75
C ILE A 329 -18.55 1.54 -1.92
N GLY A 330 -18.96 1.23 -3.14
CA GLY A 330 -19.80 0.06 -3.43
C GLY A 330 -19.15 -1.25 -3.02
N PHE A 331 -17.87 -1.43 -3.34
CA PHE A 331 -17.11 -2.59 -2.88
C PHE A 331 -17.00 -2.63 -1.35
N MET A 332 -16.68 -1.51 -0.70
CA MET A 332 -16.52 -1.48 0.75
C MET A 332 -17.85 -1.66 1.48
N ALA A 333 -18.96 -1.21 0.92
CA ALA A 333 -20.28 -1.51 1.46
C ALA A 333 -20.60 -3.00 1.42
N LEU A 334 -20.28 -3.67 0.30
CA LEU A 334 -20.41 -5.12 0.16
C LEU A 334 -19.49 -5.86 1.15
N SER A 335 -18.24 -5.45 1.22
CA SER A 335 -17.25 -6.03 2.13
C SER A 335 -17.62 -5.81 3.61
N ALA A 336 -18.12 -4.62 3.97
CA ALA A 336 -18.59 -4.31 5.31
C ALA A 336 -19.78 -5.20 5.70
N THR A 337 -20.72 -5.37 4.79
CA THR A 337 -21.87 -6.26 4.99
C THR A 337 -21.41 -7.71 5.17
N ALA A 338 -20.51 -8.18 4.32
CA ALA A 338 -19.93 -9.53 4.43
C ALA A 338 -19.18 -9.70 5.75
N MET A 339 -18.39 -8.72 6.17
CA MET A 339 -17.65 -8.75 7.43
C MET A 339 -18.60 -8.78 8.64
N ALA A 340 -19.67 -8.00 8.62
CA ALA A 340 -20.65 -7.97 9.71
C ALA A 340 -21.45 -9.29 9.81
N LEU A 341 -21.89 -9.85 8.68
CA LEU A 341 -22.71 -11.07 8.64
C LEU A 341 -21.88 -12.35 8.82
N ALA A 342 -20.66 -12.39 8.30
CA ALA A 342 -19.80 -13.56 8.31
C ALA A 342 -18.68 -13.47 9.34
N ALA A 343 -18.74 -12.53 10.31
CA ALA A 343 -17.71 -12.35 11.33
C ALA A 343 -17.27 -13.64 12.02
N PRO A 344 -18.20 -14.56 12.47
CA PRO A 344 -17.79 -15.81 13.08
C PRO A 344 -16.98 -16.73 12.16
N LEU A 345 -17.34 -16.76 10.86
CA LEU A 345 -16.62 -17.56 9.86
C LEU A 345 -15.23 -16.98 9.59
N ILE A 346 -15.12 -15.66 9.52
CA ILE A 346 -13.83 -14.97 9.32
C ILE A 346 -12.91 -15.23 10.51
N VAL A 347 -13.42 -15.10 11.73
CA VAL A 347 -12.64 -15.40 12.95
C VAL A 347 -12.18 -16.86 12.98
N ALA A 348 -13.03 -17.80 12.55
CA ALA A 348 -12.70 -19.23 12.51
C ALA A 348 -11.55 -19.57 11.52
N VAL A 349 -11.29 -18.71 10.53
CA VAL A 349 -10.12 -18.87 9.64
C VAL A 349 -8.80 -18.63 10.39
N TYR A 350 -8.81 -17.73 11.37
CA TYR A 350 -7.60 -17.31 12.10
C TYR A 350 -7.38 -18.07 13.40
N VAL A 351 -8.46 -18.56 14.01
CA VAL A 351 -8.45 -19.09 15.38
C VAL A 351 -9.28 -20.38 15.49
N ASP A 352 -8.75 -21.35 16.22
CA ASP A 352 -9.54 -22.54 16.60
C ASP A 352 -10.66 -22.13 17.55
N THR A 353 -11.88 -22.13 17.03
CA THR A 353 -13.10 -21.74 17.77
C THR A 353 -13.58 -22.83 18.72
N ALA A 354 -13.10 -24.05 18.58
CA ALA A 354 -13.45 -25.17 19.48
C ALA A 354 -12.64 -25.15 20.79
N ASN A 355 -11.50 -24.42 20.81
CA ASN A 355 -10.65 -24.33 22.00
C ASN A 355 -11.22 -23.31 23.01
N PRO A 356 -11.65 -23.72 24.23
CA PRO A 356 -12.19 -22.81 25.24
C PRO A 356 -11.23 -21.70 25.69
N ALA A 357 -9.90 -21.90 25.54
CA ALA A 357 -8.90 -20.90 25.86
C ALA A 357 -9.00 -19.66 24.97
N ASN A 358 -9.55 -19.80 23.76
CA ASN A 358 -9.72 -18.71 22.78
C ASN A 358 -11.03 -17.94 22.94
N ALA A 359 -11.96 -18.40 23.78
CA ALA A 359 -13.32 -17.83 23.87
C ALA A 359 -13.34 -16.33 24.13
N ARG A 360 -12.47 -15.84 25.03
CA ARG A 360 -12.39 -14.42 25.37
C ARG A 360 -11.85 -13.57 24.22
N MET A 361 -10.82 -14.07 23.54
CA MET A 361 -10.26 -13.42 22.35
C MET A 361 -11.26 -13.37 21.19
N ILE A 362 -12.00 -14.49 20.97
CA ILE A 362 -13.03 -14.57 19.93
C ILE A 362 -14.14 -13.56 20.19
N ALA A 363 -14.58 -13.41 21.46
CA ALA A 363 -15.58 -12.40 21.82
C ALA A 363 -15.13 -10.98 21.45
N PHE A 364 -13.89 -10.62 21.77
CA PHE A 364 -13.33 -9.33 21.38
C PHE A 364 -13.17 -9.20 19.86
N ALA A 365 -12.69 -10.22 19.16
CA ALA A 365 -12.57 -10.20 17.72
C ALA A 365 -13.91 -9.94 17.03
N LEU A 366 -14.98 -10.60 17.45
CA LEU A 366 -16.33 -10.39 16.93
C LEU A 366 -16.84 -8.97 17.21
N GLN A 367 -16.60 -8.44 18.41
CA GLN A 367 -16.97 -7.08 18.76
C GLN A 367 -16.23 -6.04 17.91
N PHE A 368 -14.91 -6.21 17.72
CA PHE A 368 -14.10 -5.32 16.92
C PHE A 368 -14.44 -5.41 15.43
N MET A 369 -14.81 -6.58 14.93
CA MET A 369 -15.25 -6.78 13.55
C MET A 369 -16.47 -5.94 13.18
N MET A 370 -17.41 -5.72 14.13
CA MET A 370 -18.57 -4.87 13.89
C MET A 370 -18.17 -3.41 13.68
N VAL A 371 -17.22 -2.91 14.48
CA VAL A 371 -16.68 -1.55 14.27
C VAL A 371 -15.79 -1.50 13.03
N ALA A 372 -15.00 -2.54 12.77
CA ALA A 372 -14.19 -2.65 11.57
C ALA A 372 -15.04 -2.63 10.28
N ALA A 373 -16.24 -3.19 10.30
CA ALA A 373 -17.18 -3.10 9.19
C ALA A 373 -17.57 -1.65 8.87
N ALA A 374 -17.85 -0.82 9.87
CA ALA A 374 -18.11 0.61 9.68
C ALA A 374 -16.82 1.37 9.29
N PHE A 375 -15.71 1.06 9.94
CA PHE A 375 -14.39 1.64 9.70
C PHE A 375 -13.97 1.51 8.24
N GLN A 376 -14.09 0.34 7.63
CA GLN A 376 -13.63 0.11 6.26
C GLN A 376 -14.43 0.90 5.19
N LEU A 377 -15.69 1.29 5.47
CA LEU A 377 -16.43 2.18 4.56
C LEU A 377 -15.73 3.53 4.41
N PHE A 378 -15.34 4.13 5.54
CA PHE A 378 -14.65 5.42 5.55
C PHE A 378 -13.20 5.29 5.08
N ASP A 379 -12.55 4.16 5.33
CA ASP A 379 -11.23 3.84 4.83
C ASP A 379 -11.21 3.79 3.30
N GLY A 380 -12.18 3.10 2.69
CA GLY A 380 -12.35 3.10 1.24
C GLY A 380 -12.63 4.49 0.65
N MET A 381 -13.51 5.28 1.31
CA MET A 381 -13.76 6.66 0.89
C MET A 381 -12.50 7.51 0.95
N GLN A 382 -11.74 7.42 2.04
CA GLN A 382 -10.51 8.17 2.28
C GLN A 382 -9.45 7.85 1.23
N VAL A 383 -9.15 6.56 1.01
CA VAL A 383 -8.08 6.16 0.08
C VAL A 383 -8.41 6.50 -1.37
N VAL A 384 -9.68 6.35 -1.79
CA VAL A 384 -10.11 6.70 -3.15
C VAL A 384 -10.11 8.21 -3.33
N ALA A 385 -10.61 8.99 -2.37
CA ALA A 385 -10.59 10.46 -2.41
C ALA A 385 -9.15 11.00 -2.47
N ALA A 386 -8.23 10.42 -1.67
CA ALA A 386 -6.81 10.75 -1.74
C ALA A 386 -6.21 10.41 -3.12
N GLY A 387 -6.60 9.28 -3.72
CA GLY A 387 -6.19 8.89 -5.07
C GLY A 387 -6.66 9.89 -6.13
N ILE A 388 -7.90 10.36 -6.05
CA ILE A 388 -8.47 11.37 -6.94
C ILE A 388 -7.71 12.70 -6.82
N LEU A 389 -7.48 13.19 -5.60
CA LEU A 389 -6.74 14.43 -5.36
C LEU A 389 -5.28 14.32 -5.82
N ARG A 390 -4.68 13.14 -5.65
CA ARG A 390 -3.35 12.83 -6.19
C ARG A 390 -3.34 12.93 -7.72
N GLY A 391 -4.41 12.50 -8.41
CA GLY A 391 -4.59 12.67 -9.85
C GLY A 391 -4.61 14.14 -10.28
N LEU A 392 -5.12 15.03 -9.44
CA LEU A 392 -5.06 16.50 -9.61
C LEU A 392 -3.69 17.08 -9.19
N GLN A 393 -2.71 16.26 -8.83
CA GLN A 393 -1.39 16.64 -8.29
C GLN A 393 -1.47 17.40 -6.96
N ASP A 394 -2.61 17.33 -6.28
CA ASP A 394 -2.84 17.91 -4.97
C ASP A 394 -2.54 16.86 -3.89
N THR A 395 -1.40 16.99 -3.21
CA THR A 395 -0.95 16.04 -2.19
C THR A 395 -0.61 16.69 -0.85
N ARG A 396 -0.28 17.98 -0.85
CA ARG A 396 0.13 18.69 0.38
C ARG A 396 -1.02 18.88 1.36
N VAL A 397 -2.17 19.32 0.85
CA VAL A 397 -3.34 19.52 1.72
C VAL A 397 -3.96 18.18 2.15
N PRO A 398 -4.11 17.16 1.29
CA PRO A 398 -4.45 15.82 1.72
C PRO A 398 -3.52 15.25 2.81
N MET A 399 -2.21 15.48 2.74
CA MET A 399 -1.27 15.12 3.81
C MET A 399 -1.61 15.84 5.12
N ALA A 400 -1.83 17.15 5.07
CA ALA A 400 -2.19 17.93 6.26
C ALA A 400 -3.52 17.47 6.87
N ILE A 401 -4.50 17.14 6.03
CA ILE A 401 -5.78 16.54 6.46
C ILE A 401 -5.55 15.20 7.16
N ALA A 402 -4.75 14.33 6.59
CA ALA A 402 -4.44 13.02 7.16
C ALA A 402 -3.71 13.15 8.50
N LEU A 403 -2.67 13.97 8.58
CA LEU A 403 -1.96 14.26 9.82
C LEU A 403 -2.90 14.79 10.91
N PHE A 404 -3.74 15.76 10.57
CA PHE A 404 -4.72 16.30 11.51
C PHE A 404 -5.72 15.22 11.95
N ALA A 405 -6.39 14.55 11.00
CA ALA A 405 -7.45 13.60 11.29
C ALA A 405 -6.96 12.40 12.13
N TYR A 406 -5.76 11.91 11.84
CA TYR A 406 -5.19 10.76 12.52
C TYR A 406 -4.68 11.11 13.92
N TRP A 407 -3.95 12.21 14.05
CA TRP A 407 -3.21 12.52 15.28
C TRP A 407 -3.95 13.46 16.24
N VAL A 408 -4.94 14.24 15.76
CA VAL A 408 -5.73 15.11 16.65
C VAL A 408 -7.02 14.41 17.09
N PRO A 409 -8.11 14.31 16.28
CA PRO A 409 -9.32 13.65 16.75
C PRO A 409 -9.14 12.13 16.89
N GLY A 410 -8.41 11.47 15.99
CA GLY A 410 -8.25 10.02 15.99
C GLY A 410 -7.45 9.50 17.20
N ALA A 411 -6.24 9.99 17.41
CA ALA A 411 -5.41 9.58 18.54
C ALA A 411 -6.04 10.01 19.87
N ALA A 412 -6.58 11.23 19.96
CA ALA A 412 -7.24 11.70 21.18
C ALA A 412 -8.45 10.82 21.53
N ALA A 413 -9.29 10.45 20.55
CA ALA A 413 -10.42 9.57 20.79
C ALA A 413 -9.98 8.14 21.14
N SER A 414 -8.97 7.58 20.46
CA SER A 414 -8.44 6.25 20.75
C SER A 414 -7.87 6.16 22.18
N ILE A 415 -7.09 7.15 22.58
CA ILE A 415 -6.50 7.22 23.94
C ILE A 415 -7.61 7.48 24.97
N GLY A 416 -8.45 8.50 24.73
CA GLY A 416 -9.52 8.91 25.64
C GLY A 416 -10.53 7.81 25.89
N LEU A 417 -11.09 7.24 24.82
CA LEU A 417 -12.08 6.17 24.94
C LEU A 417 -11.46 4.82 25.35
N GLY A 418 -10.21 4.55 24.91
CA GLY A 418 -9.55 3.28 25.18
C GLY A 418 -9.01 3.15 26.60
N LEU A 419 -8.39 4.20 27.14
CA LEU A 419 -7.74 4.11 28.46
C LEU A 419 -8.55 4.73 29.62
N PHE A 420 -9.47 5.67 29.34
CA PHE A 420 -10.20 6.41 30.38
C PHE A 420 -11.69 6.09 30.42
N THR A 421 -12.18 5.12 29.64
CA THR A 421 -13.57 4.68 29.68
C THR A 421 -13.66 3.15 29.77
N PRO A 422 -14.81 2.59 30.17
CA PRO A 422 -15.04 1.13 30.20
C PRO A 422 -15.03 0.48 28.81
N LEU A 423 -15.00 1.27 27.74
CA LEU A 423 -14.98 0.76 26.35
C LEU A 423 -13.67 0.00 26.01
N ALA A 424 -12.57 0.37 26.65
CA ALA A 424 -11.28 -0.30 26.48
C ALA A 424 -10.92 -0.47 24.98
N GLY A 425 -10.68 -1.69 24.49
CA GLY A 425 -10.33 -1.96 23.10
C GLY A 425 -11.37 -1.50 22.08
N LEU A 426 -12.66 -1.53 22.43
CA LEU A 426 -13.72 -0.96 21.58
C LEU A 426 -13.54 0.55 21.43
N GLY A 427 -13.14 1.25 22.52
CA GLY A 427 -12.85 2.69 22.49
C GLY A 427 -11.69 3.02 21.54
N VAL A 428 -10.64 2.19 21.47
CA VAL A 428 -9.57 2.34 20.49
C VAL A 428 -10.09 2.23 19.05
N TRP A 429 -10.91 1.24 18.74
CA TRP A 429 -11.53 1.07 17.42
C TRP A 429 -12.46 2.23 17.05
N LEU A 430 -13.23 2.75 17.99
CA LEU A 430 -14.04 3.94 17.77
C LEU A 430 -13.19 5.18 17.47
N GLY A 431 -12.04 5.32 18.12
CA GLY A 431 -11.07 6.36 17.81
C GLY A 431 -10.47 6.23 16.40
N LEU A 432 -10.14 5.01 15.97
CA LEU A 432 -9.73 4.74 14.58
C LEU A 432 -10.85 5.09 13.59
N LEU A 433 -12.10 4.73 13.90
CA LEU A 433 -13.26 5.10 13.08
C LEU A 433 -13.40 6.63 12.96
N VAL A 434 -13.31 7.36 14.09
CA VAL A 434 -13.37 8.84 14.11
C VAL A 434 -12.29 9.43 13.20
N SER A 435 -11.05 8.91 13.25
CA SER A 435 -9.96 9.40 12.42
C SER A 435 -10.27 9.30 10.93
N LEU A 436 -10.82 8.17 10.49
CA LEU A 436 -11.16 7.95 9.08
C LEU A 436 -12.43 8.71 8.64
N VAL A 437 -13.41 8.86 9.51
CA VAL A 437 -14.59 9.69 9.24
C VAL A 437 -14.17 11.15 8.98
N VAL A 438 -13.30 11.69 9.84
CA VAL A 438 -12.80 13.07 9.68
C VAL A 438 -11.95 13.19 8.41
N ALA A 439 -11.03 12.24 8.18
CA ALA A 439 -10.20 12.24 6.97
C ALA A 439 -11.05 12.16 5.70
N ALA A 440 -11.97 11.20 5.63
CA ALA A 440 -12.88 11.03 4.48
C ALA A 440 -13.73 12.28 4.24
N ALA A 441 -14.34 12.84 5.31
CA ALA A 441 -15.18 14.03 5.20
C ALA A 441 -14.41 15.23 4.65
N LEU A 442 -13.21 15.49 5.17
CA LEU A 442 -12.37 16.62 4.74
C LEU A 442 -11.82 16.43 3.32
N LEU A 443 -11.42 15.20 2.95
CA LEU A 443 -10.95 14.91 1.59
C LEU A 443 -12.07 15.00 0.56
N LEU A 444 -13.27 14.48 0.89
CA LEU A 444 -14.44 14.59 0.03
C LEU A 444 -14.92 16.04 -0.08
N TRP A 445 -14.92 16.79 1.01
CA TRP A 445 -15.21 18.23 0.98
C TRP A 445 -14.24 18.95 0.03
N ARG A 446 -12.95 18.69 0.11
CA ARG A 446 -11.93 19.25 -0.77
C ARG A 446 -12.17 18.87 -2.23
N TRP A 447 -12.52 17.61 -2.49
CA TRP A 447 -12.89 17.16 -3.83
C TRP A 447 -14.14 17.89 -4.37
N HIS A 448 -15.18 18.06 -3.56
CA HIS A 448 -16.40 18.78 -3.98
C HIS A 448 -16.11 20.25 -4.26
N ARG A 449 -15.25 20.86 -3.49
CA ARG A 449 -14.85 22.28 -3.64
C ARG A 449 -13.70 22.50 -4.65
N ARG A 450 -13.28 21.50 -5.39
CA ARG A 450 -12.11 21.53 -6.28
C ARG A 450 -12.11 22.71 -7.27
N ALA A 451 -13.28 23.10 -7.80
CA ALA A 451 -13.40 24.24 -8.70
C ALA A 451 -13.16 25.58 -7.98
N ALA A 452 -13.80 25.78 -6.83
CA ALA A 452 -13.62 26.97 -6.00
C ALA A 452 -12.21 27.10 -5.43
N LEU A 453 -11.52 25.97 -5.23
CA LEU A 453 -10.15 25.92 -4.71
C LEU A 453 -9.08 26.02 -5.82
N GLY A 454 -9.47 26.21 -7.10
CA GLY A 454 -8.54 26.34 -8.19
C GLY A 454 -7.73 25.06 -8.51
N LEU A 455 -8.27 23.89 -8.18
CA LEU A 455 -7.59 22.60 -8.39
C LEU A 455 -7.80 22.05 -9.82
N LEU A 456 -8.70 22.65 -10.61
CA LEU A 456 -8.96 22.23 -11.97
C LEU A 456 -8.02 22.93 -12.94
N PRO A 457 -7.71 22.30 -14.10
CA PRO A 457 -6.91 22.94 -15.14
C PRO A 457 -7.62 24.19 -15.66
N ALA A 458 -6.82 25.17 -16.12
CA ALA A 458 -7.25 26.44 -16.66
C ALA A 458 -8.18 26.28 -17.88
#